data_582dd169dc6c5ee22d9dc4a983a4cd41
#
_entry.id   582dd169dc6c5ee22d9dc4a983a4cd41
#
_cell.length_a   1.000
_cell.length_b   1.000
_cell.length_c   1.000
_cell.angle_alpha   90.00
_cell.angle_beta   90.00
_cell.angle_gamma   90.00
#
_symmetry.space_group_name_H-M   'P 1'
#
loop_
_entity.id
_entity.type
_entity.pdbx_description
1 polymer ?
#
loop_
_entity_poly.entity_id
_entity_poly.type
_entity_poly.pdbx_seq_one_letter_code
_entity_poly.pdbx_strand_id
1 'polypeptide(L)'
;MFFDQIKAMSFEEIRDRYTEYLKAQDLSPLTVQTSRSDAFYLLRHDDSLDFWALLQSEDFETEAFAHLQSVLSAKSKGNITSNINSYMAQLRRFRRFLYSDGEIPEVPKKHAGQKEKSRKAKTVYAGIPTPSAQAVMHYQISWEELDSYREQERALNRLFFDLAPENKDIADILLKVTTLNQFYSTNIFSIYPVAEHIKALDIDMRLKAGDESLVDDIRTVEFNGKKKSLYSFASKYCSHHNPDAYPIYDSYVDEVLRYFRNTDCFTSFRTEELKDYKRFKEILMAFRTYYGLEQFSLKEIDKYLWQFGKEYFPKKYYSRAQKEKK
;
A
#
# COMPACT_ATOMS: atom_id res chain seq x y z
N MET A 1 24.28 11.38 13.99
CA MET A 1 25.54 10.62 14.27
C MET A 1 26.04 9.81 13.06
N PHE A 2 25.33 8.81 12.58
CA PHE A 2 25.77 8.04 11.39
C PHE A 2 25.80 8.90 10.10
N PHE A 3 24.81 9.74 9.90
CA PHE A 3 24.75 10.67 8.76
C PHE A 3 26.00 11.55 8.67
N ASP A 4 26.43 12.17 9.77
CA ASP A 4 27.61 13.06 9.81
C ASP A 4 28.91 12.28 9.59
N GLN A 5 28.97 11.04 10.05
CA GLN A 5 30.10 10.13 9.79
C GLN A 5 30.21 9.82 8.29
N ILE A 6 29.09 9.49 7.63
CA ILE A 6 29.06 9.23 6.19
C ILE A 6 29.39 10.48 5.40
N LYS A 7 28.83 11.64 5.76
CA LYS A 7 29.12 12.91 5.09
C LYS A 7 30.61 13.29 5.11
N ALA A 8 31.33 12.88 6.16
CA ALA A 8 32.76 13.15 6.32
C ALA A 8 33.67 12.19 5.53
N MET A 9 33.13 11.12 4.95
CA MET A 9 33.90 10.13 4.18
C MET A 9 34.14 10.59 2.75
N SER A 10 35.14 9.97 2.10
CA SER A 10 35.32 10.15 0.65
C SER A 10 34.14 9.56 -0.13
N PHE A 11 33.91 10.08 -1.33
CA PHE A 11 32.83 9.59 -2.20
C PHE A 11 32.95 8.07 -2.50
N GLU A 12 34.17 7.56 -2.63
CA GLU A 12 34.41 6.13 -2.87
C GLU A 12 34.01 5.29 -1.66
N GLU A 13 34.40 5.70 -0.46
CA GLU A 13 34.02 5.00 0.78
C GLU A 13 32.50 4.98 1.00
N ILE A 14 31.83 6.12 0.75
CA ILE A 14 30.37 6.22 0.82
C ILE A 14 29.72 5.23 -0.15
N ARG A 15 30.19 5.22 -1.40
CA ARG A 15 29.68 4.34 -2.45
C ARG A 15 29.89 2.85 -2.12
N ASP A 16 31.01 2.50 -1.55
CA ASP A 16 31.32 1.13 -1.20
C ASP A 16 30.48 0.64 -0.01
N ARG A 17 30.34 1.44 1.05
CA ARG A 17 29.45 1.14 2.17
C ARG A 17 27.99 1.01 1.72
N TYR A 18 27.52 1.90 0.87
CA TYR A 18 26.20 1.81 0.31
C TYR A 18 26.01 0.56 -0.57
N THR A 19 27.05 0.16 -1.30
CA THR A 19 27.04 -1.08 -2.10
C THR A 19 26.90 -2.31 -1.23
N GLU A 20 27.62 -2.40 -0.11
CA GLU A 20 27.50 -3.50 0.85
C GLU A 20 26.10 -3.55 1.48
N TYR A 21 25.56 -2.39 1.87
CA TYR A 21 24.18 -2.27 2.36
C TYR A 21 23.16 -2.77 1.30
N LEU A 22 23.34 -2.44 0.03
CA LEU A 22 22.46 -2.91 -1.05
C LEU A 22 22.57 -4.41 -1.30
N LYS A 23 23.78 -4.98 -1.29
CA LYS A 23 24.03 -6.40 -1.47
C LYS A 23 23.38 -7.24 -0.36
N ALA A 24 23.41 -6.74 0.86
CA ALA A 24 22.83 -7.41 2.01
C ALA A 24 21.29 -7.48 1.96
N GLN A 25 20.63 -6.67 1.11
CA GLN A 25 19.17 -6.68 0.89
C GLN A 25 18.71 -7.72 -0.16
N ASP A 26 19.55 -8.67 -0.56
CA ASP A 26 19.26 -9.70 -1.59
C ASP A 26 18.68 -9.12 -2.91
N LEU A 27 19.17 -7.95 -3.31
CA LEU A 27 18.82 -7.31 -4.57
C LEU A 27 19.54 -7.95 -5.75
N SER A 28 18.94 -7.91 -6.94
CA SER A 28 19.61 -8.38 -8.14
C SER A 28 20.88 -7.57 -8.42
N PRO A 29 21.95 -8.17 -9.02
CA PRO A 29 23.17 -7.46 -9.34
C PRO A 29 22.94 -6.18 -10.16
N LEU A 30 21.98 -6.23 -11.10
CA LEU A 30 21.60 -5.07 -11.90
C LEU A 30 20.96 -3.98 -11.03
N THR A 31 20.10 -4.35 -10.08
CA THR A 31 19.48 -3.40 -9.14
C THR A 31 20.53 -2.74 -8.25
N VAL A 32 21.49 -3.51 -7.74
CA VAL A 32 22.61 -2.99 -6.96
C VAL A 32 23.41 -1.97 -7.77
N GLN A 33 23.77 -2.33 -9.01
CA GLN A 33 24.52 -1.45 -9.91
C GLN A 33 23.77 -0.14 -10.20
N THR A 34 22.49 -0.23 -10.56
CA THR A 34 21.64 0.92 -10.84
C THR A 34 21.49 1.82 -9.60
N SER A 35 21.16 1.23 -8.45
CA SER A 35 20.99 1.97 -7.20
C SER A 35 22.27 2.70 -6.79
N ARG A 36 23.43 2.01 -6.90
CA ARG A 36 24.73 2.62 -6.61
C ARG A 36 25.05 3.79 -7.51
N SER A 37 24.66 3.74 -8.78
CA SER A 37 24.90 4.82 -9.74
C SER A 37 23.91 5.97 -9.55
N ASP A 38 22.63 5.66 -9.53
CA ASP A 38 21.58 6.66 -9.69
C ASP A 38 21.24 7.40 -8.39
N ALA A 39 21.59 6.83 -7.22
CA ALA A 39 21.46 7.52 -5.94
C ALA A 39 22.24 8.85 -5.89
N PHE A 40 23.30 8.95 -6.64
CA PHE A 40 24.17 10.14 -6.70
C PHE A 40 23.96 10.96 -7.98
N TYR A 41 22.83 10.81 -8.66
CA TYR A 41 22.59 11.51 -9.92
C TYR A 41 22.58 13.03 -9.73
N LEU A 42 21.84 13.55 -8.75
CA LEU A 42 21.80 14.98 -8.44
C LEU A 42 23.16 15.52 -8.01
N LEU A 43 23.89 14.80 -7.16
CA LEU A 43 25.24 15.19 -6.73
C LEU A 43 26.20 15.40 -7.91
N ARG A 44 26.00 14.69 -9.02
CA ARG A 44 26.87 14.77 -10.21
C ARG A 44 26.40 15.75 -11.28
N HIS A 45 25.16 16.21 -11.20
CA HIS A 45 24.53 16.94 -12.31
C HIS A 45 23.82 18.22 -11.90
N ASP A 46 23.81 18.55 -10.63
CA ASP A 46 23.27 19.80 -10.10
C ASP A 46 24.29 20.45 -9.18
N ASP A 47 25.18 21.25 -9.77
CA ASP A 47 26.25 21.94 -9.05
C ASP A 47 25.72 23.05 -8.13
N SER A 48 24.46 23.47 -8.28
CA SER A 48 23.80 24.47 -7.44
C SER A 48 23.19 23.89 -6.16
N LEU A 49 23.09 22.56 -6.06
CA LEU A 49 22.41 21.87 -4.98
C LEU A 49 23.37 21.49 -3.85
N ASP A 50 23.03 21.88 -2.62
CA ASP A 50 23.61 21.20 -1.45
C ASP A 50 22.91 19.84 -1.27
N PHE A 51 23.49 18.81 -1.88
CA PHE A 51 22.97 17.45 -1.88
C PHE A 51 22.77 16.89 -0.47
N TRP A 52 23.63 17.24 0.47
CA TRP A 52 23.54 16.74 1.84
C TRP A 52 22.44 17.46 2.61
N ALA A 53 22.27 18.77 2.40
CA ALA A 53 21.13 19.50 2.96
C ALA A 53 19.81 18.99 2.42
N LEU A 54 19.72 18.69 1.12
CA LEU A 54 18.55 18.08 0.51
C LEU A 54 18.16 16.76 1.20
N LEU A 55 19.13 15.87 1.48
CA LEU A 55 18.86 14.58 2.12
C LEU A 55 18.40 14.71 3.58
N GLN A 56 18.64 15.86 4.22
CA GLN A 56 18.18 16.18 5.57
C GLN A 56 16.87 16.98 5.59
N SER A 57 16.46 17.55 4.46
CA SER A 57 15.27 18.40 4.38
C SER A 57 14.00 17.65 4.82
N GLU A 58 13.13 18.35 5.55
CA GLU A 58 11.78 17.88 5.85
C GLU A 58 10.94 17.79 4.57
N ASP A 59 11.18 18.71 3.61
CA ASP A 59 10.52 18.77 2.32
C ASP A 59 11.26 17.99 1.21
N PHE A 60 12.09 17.02 1.60
CA PHE A 60 12.96 16.23 0.70
C PHE A 60 12.25 15.77 -0.58
N GLU A 61 11.02 15.28 -0.50
CA GLU A 61 10.29 14.73 -1.65
C GLU A 61 10.01 15.81 -2.70
N THR A 62 9.55 16.96 -2.26
CA THR A 62 9.21 18.10 -3.14
C THR A 62 10.47 18.72 -3.74
N GLU A 63 11.49 18.95 -2.92
CA GLU A 63 12.74 19.57 -3.34
C GLU A 63 13.53 18.66 -4.29
N ALA A 64 13.68 17.37 -3.95
CA ALA A 64 14.39 16.41 -4.80
C ALA A 64 13.68 16.22 -6.15
N PHE A 65 12.34 16.21 -6.15
CA PHE A 65 11.58 16.14 -7.40
C PHE A 65 11.81 17.37 -8.27
N ALA A 66 11.77 18.58 -7.71
CA ALA A 66 11.97 19.82 -8.43
C ALA A 66 13.38 19.90 -9.04
N HIS A 67 14.41 19.52 -8.28
CA HIS A 67 15.79 19.46 -8.77
C HIS A 67 15.96 18.44 -9.89
N LEU A 68 15.43 17.23 -9.75
CA LEU A 68 15.45 16.21 -10.81
C LEU A 68 14.71 16.67 -12.07
N GLN A 69 13.57 17.33 -11.90
CA GLN A 69 12.79 17.87 -13.02
C GLN A 69 13.61 18.94 -13.78
N SER A 70 14.25 19.85 -13.06
CA SER A 70 15.10 20.90 -13.65
C SER A 70 16.23 20.28 -14.46
N VAL A 71 17.03 19.40 -13.85
CA VAL A 71 18.21 18.79 -14.48
C VAL A 71 17.84 17.92 -15.68
N LEU A 72 16.77 17.12 -15.58
CA LEU A 72 16.36 16.23 -16.66
C LEU A 72 15.67 16.96 -17.80
N SER A 73 14.91 18.02 -17.52
CA SER A 73 14.30 18.86 -18.57
C SER A 73 15.34 19.56 -19.43
N ALA A 74 16.46 19.94 -18.84
CA ALA A 74 17.56 20.56 -19.58
C ALA A 74 18.28 19.59 -20.53
N LYS A 75 18.22 18.27 -20.26
CA LYS A 75 18.97 17.23 -20.98
C LYS A 75 18.14 16.40 -21.97
N SER A 76 16.83 16.39 -21.86
CA SER A 76 15.97 15.51 -22.67
C SER A 76 14.69 16.20 -23.14
N LYS A 77 14.34 16.01 -24.41
CA LYS A 77 13.08 16.50 -25.01
C LYS A 77 11.92 15.49 -24.90
N GLY A 78 12.13 14.35 -24.24
CA GLY A 78 11.15 13.27 -24.10
C GLY A 78 10.39 13.28 -22.76
N ASN A 79 9.61 12.22 -22.51
CA ASN A 79 8.92 12.05 -21.22
C ASN A 79 9.91 11.76 -20.09
N ILE A 80 10.23 12.78 -19.31
CA ILE A 80 11.22 12.75 -18.21
C ILE A 80 10.64 12.15 -16.90
N THR A 81 9.31 12.04 -16.79
CA THR A 81 8.64 11.64 -15.54
C THR A 81 9.04 10.23 -15.08
N SER A 82 9.21 9.30 -16.03
CA SER A 82 9.67 7.94 -15.70
C SER A 82 11.08 7.93 -15.12
N ASN A 83 11.94 8.80 -15.65
CA ASN A 83 13.33 8.94 -15.19
C ASN A 83 13.37 9.58 -13.80
N ILE A 84 12.58 10.64 -13.58
CA ILE A 84 12.45 11.29 -12.27
C ILE A 84 12.06 10.26 -11.21
N ASN A 85 11.00 9.48 -11.45
CA ASN A 85 10.54 8.45 -10.51
C ASN A 85 11.60 7.39 -10.22
N SER A 86 12.40 7.01 -11.23
CA SER A 86 13.52 6.09 -11.03
C SER A 86 14.59 6.68 -10.12
N TYR A 87 15.00 7.90 -10.36
CA TYR A 87 16.01 8.59 -9.53
C TYR A 87 15.49 8.88 -8.12
N MET A 88 14.24 9.29 -7.98
CA MET A 88 13.59 9.46 -6.66
C MET A 88 13.64 8.18 -5.83
N ALA A 89 13.34 7.03 -6.44
CA ALA A 89 13.41 5.75 -5.74
C ALA A 89 14.84 5.45 -5.23
N GLN A 90 15.88 5.81 -6.00
CA GLN A 90 17.26 5.60 -5.58
C GLN A 90 17.71 6.60 -4.50
N LEU A 91 17.27 7.86 -4.60
CA LEU A 91 17.52 8.88 -3.57
C LEU A 91 16.88 8.50 -2.23
N ARG A 92 15.62 8.04 -2.24
CA ARG A 92 14.94 7.53 -1.03
C ARG A 92 15.68 6.35 -0.41
N ARG A 93 16.16 5.42 -1.24
CA ARG A 93 16.93 4.26 -0.77
C ARG A 93 18.27 4.67 -0.14
N PHE A 94 18.96 5.65 -0.73
CA PHE A 94 20.18 6.18 -0.17
C PHE A 94 19.93 6.98 1.11
N ARG A 95 18.90 7.82 1.14
CA ARG A 95 18.47 8.54 2.35
C ARG A 95 18.21 7.56 3.51
N ARG A 96 17.54 6.47 3.23
CA ARG A 96 17.28 5.40 4.21
C ARG A 96 18.56 4.78 4.75
N PHE A 97 19.51 4.45 3.90
CA PHE A 97 20.83 3.98 4.32
C PHE A 97 21.49 4.95 5.32
N LEU A 98 21.38 6.23 5.09
CA LEU A 98 21.93 7.26 5.97
C LEU A 98 21.24 7.35 7.34
N TYR A 99 19.95 7.01 7.40
CA TYR A 99 19.16 7.06 8.65
C TYR A 99 19.02 5.69 9.34
N SER A 100 19.52 4.62 8.76
CA SER A 100 19.47 3.27 9.35
C SER A 100 20.67 2.94 10.26
N ASP A 101 21.52 3.91 10.58
CA ASP A 101 22.79 3.72 11.27
C ASP A 101 23.67 2.57 10.70
N GLY A 102 23.44 2.24 9.41
CA GLY A 102 24.10 1.12 8.72
C GLY A 102 23.51 -0.26 9.08
N GLU A 103 22.44 -0.32 9.86
CA GLU A 103 21.72 -1.56 10.13
C GLU A 103 21.05 -2.05 8.84
N ILE A 104 21.25 -3.33 8.57
CA ILE A 104 20.64 -4.02 7.44
C ILE A 104 19.28 -4.53 7.90
N PRO A 105 18.17 -4.09 7.30
CA PRO A 105 16.87 -4.68 7.61
C PRO A 105 16.91 -6.19 7.34
N GLU A 106 16.47 -7.02 8.28
CA GLU A 106 16.33 -8.46 8.06
C GLU A 106 15.36 -8.72 6.91
N VAL A 107 15.90 -9.16 5.78
CA VAL A 107 15.11 -9.53 4.60
C VAL A 107 14.83 -11.03 4.65
N PRO A 108 13.56 -11.46 4.64
CA PRO A 108 13.23 -12.89 4.53
C PRO A 108 13.82 -13.48 3.25
N LYS A 109 14.50 -14.63 3.35
CA LYS A 109 15.17 -15.29 2.22
C LYS A 109 14.19 -15.61 1.09
N LYS A 110 14.49 -15.14 -0.12
CA LYS A 110 13.72 -15.42 -1.33
C LYS A 110 13.78 -16.91 -1.70
N HIS A 111 12.61 -17.52 -1.89
CA HIS A 111 12.52 -18.75 -2.67
C HIS A 111 12.64 -18.42 -4.16
N ALA A 112 13.61 -19.03 -4.84
CA ALA A 112 13.80 -18.90 -6.28
C ALA A 112 12.61 -19.53 -7.02
N GLY A 113 11.83 -18.72 -7.73
CA GLY A 113 10.69 -19.21 -8.50
C GLY A 113 10.16 -18.19 -9.50
N GLN A 114 10.39 -18.50 -10.76
CA GLN A 114 9.68 -18.11 -11.98
C GLN A 114 9.56 -16.60 -12.32
N LYS A 115 10.15 -16.29 -13.48
CA LYS A 115 10.01 -15.02 -14.19
C LYS A 115 8.55 -14.81 -14.63
N GLU A 116 7.84 -13.91 -13.98
CA GLU A 116 6.56 -13.42 -14.47
C GLU A 116 6.75 -12.47 -15.64
N LYS A 117 6.22 -12.84 -16.80
CA LYS A 117 6.06 -11.96 -17.94
C LYS A 117 4.82 -11.09 -17.71
N SER A 118 4.94 -9.92 -17.10
CA SER A 118 3.86 -8.95 -17.08
C SER A 118 4.15 -7.82 -18.06
N ARG A 119 3.55 -7.91 -19.25
CA ARG A 119 3.37 -6.78 -20.15
C ARG A 119 2.02 -6.12 -19.84
N LYS A 120 1.99 -5.18 -18.89
CA LYS A 120 0.95 -4.15 -18.81
C LYS A 120 1.62 -2.79 -18.85
N ALA A 121 1.07 -1.89 -19.68
CA ALA A 121 1.54 -0.53 -19.82
C ALA A 121 1.68 0.13 -18.44
N LYS A 122 2.90 0.60 -18.12
CA LYS A 122 3.17 1.37 -16.90
C LYS A 122 2.38 2.67 -16.97
N THR A 123 1.37 2.81 -16.13
CA THR A 123 0.78 4.11 -15.84
C THR A 123 1.84 4.91 -15.08
N VAL A 124 2.24 6.04 -15.63
CA VAL A 124 3.27 6.91 -15.05
C VAL A 124 2.58 7.76 -14.00
N TYR A 125 2.93 7.54 -12.74
CA TYR A 125 2.47 8.36 -11.61
C TYR A 125 3.57 9.34 -11.24
N ALA A 126 3.36 10.63 -11.53
CA ALA A 126 4.27 11.70 -11.13
C ALA A 126 3.95 12.13 -9.69
N GLY A 127 4.98 12.26 -8.85
CA GLY A 127 4.87 12.93 -7.55
C GLY A 127 4.04 12.19 -6.50
N ILE A 128 4.11 10.85 -6.41
CA ILE A 128 3.47 10.12 -5.31
C ILE A 128 4.29 10.36 -4.04
N PRO A 129 3.70 10.99 -3.00
CA PRO A 129 4.41 11.27 -1.75
C PRO A 129 4.69 9.99 -0.96
N THR A 130 5.75 10.02 -0.16
CA THR A 130 6.06 8.95 0.78
C THR A 130 5.05 8.96 1.93
N PRO A 131 4.56 7.78 2.37
CA PRO A 131 3.71 7.70 3.54
C PRO A 131 4.36 8.31 4.78
N SER A 132 3.60 9.08 5.54
CA SER A 132 4.05 9.73 6.76
C SER A 132 2.90 9.96 7.73
N ALA A 133 3.20 10.19 9.01
CA ALA A 133 2.18 10.55 10.00
C ALA A 133 1.39 11.80 9.57
N GLN A 134 2.06 12.77 8.97
CA GLN A 134 1.46 14.00 8.48
C GLN A 134 0.48 13.72 7.34
N ALA A 135 0.83 12.83 6.41
CA ALA A 135 -0.07 12.38 5.35
C ALA A 135 -1.31 11.68 5.91
N VAL A 136 -1.15 10.77 6.88
CA VAL A 136 -2.29 10.11 7.54
C VAL A 136 -3.22 11.14 8.19
N MET A 137 -2.69 12.09 8.95
CA MET A 137 -3.50 13.16 9.58
C MET A 137 -4.20 14.03 8.54
N HIS A 138 -3.54 14.39 7.44
CA HIS A 138 -4.16 15.14 6.36
C HIS A 138 -5.38 14.40 5.79
N TYR A 139 -5.28 13.10 5.50
CA TYR A 139 -6.40 12.32 4.99
C TYR A 139 -7.49 12.04 6.04
N GLN A 140 -7.17 12.05 7.32
CA GLN A 140 -8.19 12.03 8.38
C GLN A 140 -9.02 13.32 8.38
N ILE A 141 -8.36 14.49 8.27
CA ILE A 141 -9.07 15.78 8.17
C ILE A 141 -9.92 15.80 6.90
N SER A 142 -9.37 15.40 5.75
CA SER A 142 -10.11 15.34 4.50
C SER A 142 -11.30 14.38 4.54
N TRP A 143 -11.23 13.31 5.35
CA TRP A 143 -12.36 12.39 5.55
C TRP A 143 -13.57 13.08 6.16
N GLU A 144 -13.34 14.04 7.07
CA GLU A 144 -14.43 14.79 7.71
C GLU A 144 -15.19 15.69 6.73
N GLU A 145 -14.61 16.03 5.58
CA GLU A 145 -15.24 16.79 4.51
C GLU A 145 -16.05 15.90 3.54
N LEU A 146 -15.91 14.57 3.64
CA LEU A 146 -16.59 13.61 2.77
C LEU A 146 -17.94 13.17 3.36
N ASP A 147 -18.93 14.08 3.40
CA ASP A 147 -20.23 13.87 4.06
C ASP A 147 -20.90 12.54 3.72
N SER A 148 -20.93 12.14 2.45
CA SER A 148 -21.57 10.89 2.05
C SER A 148 -20.87 9.65 2.63
N TYR A 149 -19.55 9.65 2.74
CA TYR A 149 -18.79 8.53 3.32
C TYR A 149 -18.91 8.50 4.84
N ARG A 150 -18.91 9.65 5.49
CA ARG A 150 -19.17 9.76 6.93
C ARG A 150 -20.55 9.22 7.31
N GLU A 151 -21.58 9.62 6.57
CA GLU A 151 -22.95 9.13 6.82
C GLU A 151 -23.09 7.64 6.53
N GLN A 152 -22.41 7.12 5.50
CA GLN A 152 -22.36 5.68 5.26
C GLN A 152 -21.62 4.94 6.40
N GLU A 153 -20.51 5.46 6.88
CA GLU A 153 -19.79 4.89 8.03
C GLU A 153 -20.65 4.93 9.29
N ARG A 154 -21.35 6.03 9.56
CA ARG A 154 -22.28 6.16 10.69
C ARG A 154 -23.41 5.14 10.59
N ALA A 155 -23.98 4.94 9.40
CA ALA A 155 -25.03 3.95 9.18
C ALA A 155 -24.53 2.52 9.39
N LEU A 156 -23.31 2.20 8.92
CA LEU A 156 -22.68 0.90 9.14
C LEU A 156 -22.37 0.67 10.62
N ASN A 157 -21.81 1.65 11.32
CA ASN A 157 -21.55 1.53 12.75
C ASN A 157 -22.84 1.26 13.53
N ARG A 158 -23.91 2.01 13.23
CA ARG A 158 -25.22 1.78 13.84
C ARG A 158 -25.75 0.36 13.53
N LEU A 159 -25.61 -0.09 12.28
CA LEU A 159 -26.08 -1.44 11.91
C LEU A 159 -25.29 -2.54 12.62
N PHE A 160 -23.96 -2.45 12.63
CA PHE A 160 -23.09 -3.52 13.11
C PHE A 160 -22.89 -3.54 14.63
N PHE A 161 -23.06 -2.40 15.32
CA PHE A 161 -22.83 -2.33 16.77
C PHE A 161 -24.13 -2.17 17.58
N ASP A 162 -25.14 -1.46 17.02
CA ASP A 162 -26.34 -1.14 17.79
C ASP A 162 -27.54 -2.01 17.39
N LEU A 163 -27.82 -2.14 16.08
CA LEU A 163 -29.05 -2.77 15.61
C LEU A 163 -28.91 -4.29 15.44
N ALA A 164 -27.79 -4.76 14.92
CA ALA A 164 -27.55 -6.16 14.60
C ALA A 164 -26.11 -6.59 14.98
N PRO A 165 -25.70 -6.54 16.25
CA PRO A 165 -24.32 -6.82 16.65
C PRO A 165 -23.91 -8.29 16.49
N GLU A 166 -24.85 -9.22 16.53
CA GLU A 166 -24.62 -10.66 16.40
C GLU A 166 -24.93 -11.18 14.99
N ASN A 167 -24.40 -12.38 14.66
CA ASN A 167 -24.58 -13.04 13.36
C ASN A 167 -25.39 -14.34 13.50
N LYS A 168 -26.47 -14.30 14.29
CA LYS A 168 -27.35 -15.45 14.58
C LYS A 168 -28.65 -15.42 13.80
N ASP A 169 -29.21 -14.21 13.60
CA ASP A 169 -30.43 -14.04 12.81
C ASP A 169 -30.10 -13.82 11.33
N ILE A 170 -30.73 -14.59 10.47
CA ILE A 170 -30.53 -14.50 9.01
C ILE A 170 -30.96 -13.13 8.46
N ALA A 171 -32.00 -12.51 9.02
CA ALA A 171 -32.46 -11.20 8.59
C ALA A 171 -31.42 -10.11 8.90
N ASP A 172 -30.80 -10.16 10.07
CA ASP A 172 -29.73 -9.24 10.48
C ASP A 172 -28.50 -9.40 9.59
N ILE A 173 -28.12 -10.64 9.28
CA ILE A 173 -27.00 -10.92 8.37
C ILE A 173 -27.33 -10.41 6.96
N LEU A 174 -28.54 -10.63 6.46
CA LEU A 174 -28.99 -10.13 5.16
C LEU A 174 -28.88 -8.60 5.07
N LEU A 175 -29.32 -7.87 6.10
CA LEU A 175 -29.20 -6.42 6.18
C LEU A 175 -27.73 -5.98 6.10
N LYS A 176 -26.85 -6.62 6.88
CA LYS A 176 -25.40 -6.32 6.87
C LYS A 176 -24.77 -6.61 5.51
N VAL A 177 -25.02 -7.78 4.92
CA VAL A 177 -24.48 -8.16 3.61
C VAL A 177 -24.97 -7.21 2.52
N THR A 178 -26.26 -6.87 2.51
CA THR A 178 -26.87 -5.98 1.51
C THR A 178 -26.28 -4.57 1.61
N THR A 179 -26.20 -4.04 2.83
CA THR A 179 -25.67 -2.68 3.06
C THR A 179 -24.21 -2.56 2.65
N LEU A 180 -23.37 -3.53 3.04
CA LEU A 180 -21.97 -3.57 2.61
C LEU A 180 -21.84 -3.72 1.09
N ASN A 181 -22.65 -4.59 0.47
CA ASN A 181 -22.62 -4.78 -0.97
C ASN A 181 -22.93 -3.48 -1.71
N GLN A 182 -23.91 -2.71 -1.24
CA GLN A 182 -24.31 -1.45 -1.84
C GLN A 182 -23.25 -0.36 -1.63
N PHE A 183 -22.78 -0.16 -0.40
CA PHE A 183 -21.85 0.94 -0.09
C PHE A 183 -20.45 0.74 -0.67
N TYR A 184 -19.98 -0.50 -0.70
CA TYR A 184 -18.65 -0.83 -1.21
C TYR A 184 -18.64 -1.38 -2.65
N SER A 185 -19.81 -1.48 -3.31
CA SER A 185 -19.94 -2.02 -4.67
C SER A 185 -19.21 -3.37 -4.84
N THR A 186 -19.47 -4.30 -3.91
CA THR A 186 -18.75 -5.59 -3.90
C THR A 186 -19.24 -6.57 -4.95
N ASN A 187 -20.29 -6.20 -5.72
CA ASN A 187 -20.84 -6.94 -6.87
C ASN A 187 -21.32 -8.36 -6.52
N ILE A 188 -21.96 -8.48 -5.36
CA ILE A 188 -22.64 -9.71 -4.93
C ILE A 188 -24.07 -9.68 -5.49
N PHE A 189 -24.34 -10.51 -6.51
CA PHE A 189 -25.65 -10.55 -7.15
C PHE A 189 -26.66 -11.41 -6.39
N SER A 190 -26.20 -12.39 -5.60
CA SER A 190 -27.04 -13.28 -4.83
C SER A 190 -26.66 -13.18 -3.36
N ILE A 191 -27.44 -12.42 -2.60
CA ILE A 191 -27.15 -12.06 -1.21
C ILE A 191 -27.45 -13.21 -0.25
N TYR A 192 -28.57 -13.93 -0.46
CA TYR A 192 -29.07 -14.94 0.46
C TYR A 192 -28.07 -16.09 0.72
N PRO A 193 -27.42 -16.70 -0.30
CA PRO A 193 -26.40 -17.72 -0.06
C PRO A 193 -25.20 -17.24 0.76
N VAL A 194 -24.85 -15.96 0.64
CA VAL A 194 -23.76 -15.36 1.44
C VAL A 194 -24.19 -15.27 2.90
N ALA A 195 -25.42 -14.84 3.16
CA ALA A 195 -25.95 -14.74 4.51
C ALA A 195 -26.11 -16.13 5.18
N GLU A 196 -26.57 -17.13 4.45
CA GLU A 196 -26.63 -18.51 4.93
C GLU A 196 -25.25 -19.07 5.28
N HIS A 197 -24.26 -18.80 4.42
CA HIS A 197 -22.88 -19.22 4.65
C HIS A 197 -22.31 -18.60 5.92
N ILE A 198 -22.47 -17.27 6.10
CA ILE A 198 -22.02 -16.57 7.31
C ILE A 198 -22.71 -17.13 8.56
N LYS A 199 -24.02 -17.35 8.51
CA LYS A 199 -24.79 -17.94 9.63
C LYS A 199 -24.28 -19.34 9.99
N ALA A 200 -24.01 -20.16 8.99
CA ALA A 200 -23.54 -21.53 9.19
C ALA A 200 -22.15 -21.62 9.82
N LEU A 201 -21.31 -20.58 9.63
CA LEU A 201 -19.96 -20.51 10.20
C LEU A 201 -19.93 -20.14 11.70
N ASP A 202 -21.02 -19.65 12.28
CA ASP A 202 -21.13 -19.21 13.68
C ASP A 202 -19.95 -18.31 14.10
N ILE A 203 -19.84 -17.16 13.47
CA ILE A 203 -18.61 -16.35 13.42
C ILE A 203 -18.33 -15.48 14.65
N ASP A 204 -19.30 -15.26 15.55
CA ASP A 204 -19.25 -14.19 16.57
C ASP A 204 -18.07 -14.32 17.54
N MET A 205 -17.77 -15.54 18.01
CA MET A 205 -16.63 -15.76 18.89
C MET A 205 -15.28 -15.56 18.18
N ARG A 206 -15.22 -15.99 16.92
CA ARG A 206 -14.02 -15.83 16.09
C ARG A 206 -13.76 -14.37 15.72
N LEU A 207 -14.82 -13.60 15.46
CA LEU A 207 -14.74 -12.14 15.23
C LEU A 207 -14.16 -11.42 16.46
N LYS A 208 -14.65 -11.74 17.65
CA LYS A 208 -14.15 -11.17 18.92
C LYS A 208 -12.70 -11.54 19.18
N ALA A 209 -12.31 -12.76 18.86
CA ALA A 209 -10.95 -13.26 19.03
C ALA A 209 -9.96 -12.70 17.98
N GLY A 210 -10.42 -12.04 16.91
CA GLY A 210 -9.58 -11.58 15.82
C GLY A 210 -8.95 -12.71 14.99
N ASP A 211 -9.66 -13.84 14.86
CA ASP A 211 -9.20 -15.01 14.10
C ASP A 211 -9.08 -14.68 12.60
N GLU A 212 -7.86 -14.52 12.13
CA GLU A 212 -7.56 -14.12 10.76
C GLU A 212 -8.06 -15.12 9.71
N SER A 213 -8.11 -16.42 10.06
CA SER A 213 -8.59 -17.47 9.16
C SER A 213 -10.06 -17.33 8.82
N LEU A 214 -10.82 -16.60 9.66
CA LEU A 214 -12.24 -16.35 9.44
C LEU A 214 -12.52 -15.63 8.12
N VAL A 215 -11.63 -14.72 7.70
CA VAL A 215 -11.80 -14.02 6.42
C VAL A 215 -11.72 -15.00 5.25
N ASP A 216 -10.86 -16.00 5.32
CA ASP A 216 -10.72 -17.02 4.29
C ASP A 216 -11.94 -17.97 4.26
N ASP A 217 -12.55 -18.24 5.40
CA ASP A 217 -13.78 -19.03 5.47
C ASP A 217 -14.98 -18.25 4.92
N ILE A 218 -15.19 -17.00 5.33
CA ILE A 218 -16.30 -16.17 4.84
C ILE A 218 -16.19 -15.90 3.33
N ARG A 219 -14.98 -15.71 2.80
CA ARG A 219 -14.83 -15.36 1.37
C ARG A 219 -15.23 -16.45 0.41
N THR A 220 -15.21 -17.71 0.83
CA THR A 220 -15.40 -18.86 -0.05
C THR A 220 -16.85 -19.31 -0.03
N VAL A 221 -17.68 -18.70 -0.88
CA VAL A 221 -19.13 -18.99 -0.96
C VAL A 221 -19.44 -19.82 -2.19
N GLU A 222 -20.35 -20.78 -2.04
CA GLU A 222 -20.84 -21.60 -3.14
C GLU A 222 -22.14 -21.01 -3.73
N PHE A 223 -22.15 -20.84 -5.05
CA PHE A 223 -23.30 -20.37 -5.83
C PHE A 223 -23.59 -21.40 -6.93
N ASN A 224 -24.72 -22.09 -6.84
CA ASN A 224 -25.12 -23.08 -7.84
C ASN A 224 -23.99 -24.10 -8.17
N GLY A 225 -23.38 -24.68 -7.17
CA GLY A 225 -22.27 -25.64 -7.30
C GLY A 225 -20.94 -25.07 -7.72
N LYS A 226 -20.79 -23.72 -7.79
CA LYS A 226 -19.52 -23.05 -8.13
C LYS A 226 -19.03 -22.18 -6.98
N LYS A 227 -17.83 -22.43 -6.52
CA LYS A 227 -17.18 -21.61 -5.50
C LYS A 227 -16.73 -20.27 -6.07
N LYS A 228 -17.08 -19.19 -5.39
CA LYS A 228 -16.58 -17.83 -5.67
C LYS A 228 -15.84 -17.30 -4.45
N SER A 229 -14.76 -16.54 -4.70
CA SER A 229 -14.06 -15.83 -3.65
C SER A 229 -14.55 -14.40 -3.55
N LEU A 230 -15.12 -14.04 -2.42
CA LEU A 230 -15.60 -12.69 -2.07
C LEU A 230 -14.64 -11.99 -1.12
N TYR A 231 -13.34 -12.03 -1.41
CA TYR A 231 -12.27 -11.64 -0.50
C TYR A 231 -12.39 -10.22 0.05
N SER A 232 -12.59 -9.24 -0.82
CA SER A 232 -12.76 -7.83 -0.41
C SER A 232 -14.03 -7.60 0.42
N PHE A 233 -15.10 -8.36 0.16
CA PHE A 233 -16.31 -8.35 0.98
C PHE A 233 -16.03 -8.94 2.37
N ALA A 234 -15.42 -10.12 2.43
CA ALA A 234 -15.14 -10.82 3.69
C ALA A 234 -14.26 -9.98 4.63
N SER A 235 -13.21 -9.36 4.11
CA SER A 235 -12.36 -8.46 4.91
C SER A 235 -13.13 -7.26 5.47
N LYS A 236 -14.05 -6.68 4.68
CA LYS A 236 -14.92 -5.57 5.12
C LYS A 236 -15.92 -6.04 6.18
N TYR A 237 -16.55 -7.20 5.99
CA TYR A 237 -17.49 -7.75 6.93
C TYR A 237 -16.86 -7.95 8.31
N CYS A 238 -15.69 -8.58 8.36
CA CYS A 238 -14.92 -8.75 9.60
C CYS A 238 -14.47 -7.42 10.20
N SER A 239 -13.99 -6.49 9.37
CA SER A 239 -13.53 -5.16 9.82
C SER A 239 -14.66 -4.34 10.44
N HIS A 240 -15.89 -4.42 9.93
CA HIS A 240 -17.02 -3.70 10.52
C HIS A 240 -17.48 -4.30 11.85
N HIS A 241 -17.14 -5.54 12.16
CA HIS A 241 -17.37 -6.14 13.48
C HIS A 241 -16.21 -5.90 14.45
N ASN A 242 -14.96 -5.90 13.97
CA ASN A 242 -13.78 -5.74 14.81
C ASN A 242 -12.68 -5.00 14.00
N PRO A 243 -12.75 -3.66 13.89
CA PRO A 243 -11.84 -2.87 13.07
C PRO A 243 -10.39 -2.90 13.55
N ASP A 244 -10.15 -3.19 14.84
CA ASP A 244 -8.80 -3.24 15.40
C ASP A 244 -8.07 -4.55 15.05
N ALA A 245 -8.81 -5.61 14.74
CA ALA A 245 -8.24 -6.90 14.39
C ALA A 245 -8.18 -7.15 12.87
N TYR A 246 -9.12 -6.57 12.11
CA TYR A 246 -9.31 -6.89 10.70
C TYR A 246 -9.13 -5.68 9.78
N PRO A 247 -7.92 -5.46 9.22
CA PRO A 247 -7.73 -4.45 8.17
C PRO A 247 -8.51 -4.82 6.90
N ILE A 248 -9.01 -3.80 6.20
CA ILE A 248 -9.76 -3.99 4.96
C ILE A 248 -8.79 -4.24 3.80
N TYR A 249 -9.03 -5.32 3.06
CA TYR A 249 -8.42 -5.52 1.76
C TYR A 249 -9.31 -4.94 0.66
N ASP A 250 -8.76 -4.04 -0.13
CA ASP A 250 -9.37 -3.60 -1.38
C ASP A 250 -8.34 -3.36 -2.48
N SER A 251 -8.83 -3.03 -3.65
CA SER A 251 -7.97 -2.88 -4.82
C SER A 251 -7.12 -1.62 -4.82
N TYR A 252 -7.44 -0.60 -4.02
CA TYR A 252 -6.58 0.58 -3.82
C TYR A 252 -5.46 0.27 -2.83
N VAL A 253 -5.79 -0.39 -1.72
CA VAL A 253 -4.79 -0.88 -0.76
C VAL A 253 -3.79 -1.83 -1.44
N ASP A 254 -4.28 -2.78 -2.24
CA ASP A 254 -3.43 -3.68 -3.05
C ASP A 254 -2.45 -2.89 -3.95
N GLU A 255 -2.94 -1.88 -4.67
CA GLU A 255 -2.12 -1.07 -5.57
C GLU A 255 -1.07 -0.25 -4.81
N VAL A 256 -1.46 0.39 -3.69
CA VAL A 256 -0.57 1.18 -2.85
C VAL A 256 0.55 0.31 -2.27
N LEU A 257 0.21 -0.84 -1.67
CA LEU A 257 1.21 -1.74 -1.09
C LEU A 257 2.19 -2.27 -2.15
N ARG A 258 1.70 -2.63 -3.34
CA ARG A 258 2.56 -3.07 -4.46
C ARG A 258 3.45 -1.94 -4.98
N TYR A 259 2.92 -0.73 -5.03
CA TYR A 259 3.71 0.44 -5.43
C TYR A 259 4.88 0.64 -4.46
N PHE A 260 4.62 0.76 -3.16
CA PHE A 260 5.67 1.00 -2.17
C PHE A 260 6.59 -0.19 -1.94
N ARG A 261 6.13 -1.43 -2.18
CA ARG A 261 7.05 -2.57 -2.27
C ARG A 261 8.09 -2.37 -3.38
N ASN A 262 7.66 -1.86 -4.53
CA ASN A 262 8.53 -1.72 -5.70
C ASN A 262 9.42 -0.48 -5.63
N THR A 263 8.96 0.60 -4.99
CA THR A 263 9.69 1.87 -4.88
C THR A 263 10.58 1.91 -3.64
N ASP A 264 10.04 1.54 -2.50
CA ASP A 264 10.69 1.72 -1.21
C ASP A 264 11.20 0.41 -0.61
N CYS A 265 10.78 -0.73 -1.15
CA CYS A 265 11.18 -2.06 -0.67
C CYS A 265 10.91 -2.26 0.83
N PHE A 266 9.79 -1.71 1.36
CA PHE A 266 9.46 -1.75 2.77
C PHE A 266 9.33 -3.18 3.33
N THR A 267 8.95 -4.13 2.50
CA THR A 267 9.01 -5.57 2.79
C THR A 267 8.98 -6.36 1.48
N SER A 268 9.43 -7.62 1.51
CA SER A 268 9.42 -8.49 0.34
C SER A 268 8.18 -9.39 0.35
N PHE A 269 7.39 -9.33 -0.71
CA PHE A 269 6.24 -10.22 -0.92
C PHE A 269 5.91 -10.37 -2.41
N ARG A 270 5.27 -11.48 -2.77
CA ARG A 270 4.69 -11.67 -4.10
C ARG A 270 3.28 -11.09 -4.14
N THR A 271 2.83 -10.65 -5.30
CA THR A 271 1.49 -10.06 -5.46
C THR A 271 0.37 -10.98 -4.99
N GLU A 272 0.54 -12.30 -5.17
CA GLU A 272 -0.43 -13.32 -4.75
C GLU A 272 -0.57 -13.41 -3.23
N GLU A 273 0.49 -13.08 -2.48
CA GLU A 273 0.49 -13.12 -1.01
C GLU A 273 -0.49 -12.10 -0.41
N LEU A 274 -0.83 -11.04 -1.14
CA LEU A 274 -1.90 -10.11 -0.74
C LEU A 274 -3.29 -10.75 -0.78
N LYS A 275 -3.45 -11.94 -1.38
CA LYS A 275 -4.71 -12.71 -1.40
C LYS A 275 -4.81 -13.76 -0.28
N ASP A 276 -3.77 -13.94 0.50
CA ASP A 276 -3.76 -14.64 1.77
C ASP A 276 -3.98 -13.61 2.87
N TYR A 277 -5.03 -13.74 3.67
CA TYR A 277 -5.43 -12.66 4.58
C TYR A 277 -4.43 -12.45 5.72
N LYS A 278 -3.91 -13.53 6.27
CA LYS A 278 -2.88 -13.45 7.31
C LYS A 278 -1.64 -12.73 6.78
N ARG A 279 -1.21 -13.13 5.59
CA ARG A 279 -0.04 -12.54 4.95
C ARG A 279 -0.27 -11.07 4.56
N PHE A 280 -1.46 -10.73 4.08
CA PHE A 280 -1.87 -9.35 3.83
C PHE A 280 -1.75 -8.48 5.08
N LYS A 281 -2.26 -8.96 6.22
CA LYS A 281 -2.15 -8.24 7.49
C LYS A 281 -0.70 -8.07 7.94
N GLU A 282 0.14 -9.10 7.84
CA GLU A 282 1.58 -9.01 8.11
C GLU A 282 2.27 -7.95 7.23
N ILE A 283 1.95 -7.92 5.94
CA ILE A 283 2.48 -6.92 5.00
C ILE A 283 2.03 -5.50 5.38
N LEU A 284 0.76 -5.33 5.76
CA LEU A 284 0.23 -4.04 6.21
C LEU A 284 0.89 -3.58 7.51
N MET A 285 1.12 -4.49 8.46
CA MET A 285 1.85 -4.18 9.69
C MET A 285 3.29 -3.79 9.40
N ALA A 286 3.98 -4.49 8.51
CA ALA A 286 5.32 -4.11 8.06
C ALA A 286 5.33 -2.73 7.39
N PHE A 287 4.30 -2.38 6.62
CA PHE A 287 4.11 -1.04 6.06
C PHE A 287 3.98 0.03 7.15
N ARG A 288 3.15 -0.21 8.18
CA ARG A 288 2.99 0.72 9.31
C ARG A 288 4.31 0.96 10.03
N THR A 289 5.01 -0.11 10.39
CA THR A 289 6.31 -0.02 11.09
C THR A 289 7.36 0.68 10.23
N TYR A 290 7.41 0.36 8.96
CA TYR A 290 8.39 0.94 8.06
C TYR A 290 8.28 2.46 7.90
N TYR A 291 7.05 2.99 7.90
CA TYR A 291 6.79 4.42 7.76
C TYR A 291 6.55 5.14 9.10
N GLY A 292 6.74 4.46 10.24
CA GLY A 292 6.53 5.04 11.58
C GLY A 292 5.07 5.44 11.82
N LEU A 293 4.11 4.58 11.44
CA LEU A 293 2.67 4.85 11.51
C LEU A 293 1.96 4.03 12.60
N GLU A 294 2.70 3.47 13.57
CA GLU A 294 2.16 2.59 14.60
C GLU A 294 1.19 3.30 15.56
N GLN A 295 1.28 4.62 15.68
CA GLN A 295 0.37 5.42 16.50
C GLN A 295 -1.06 5.48 15.94
N PHE A 296 -1.26 5.12 14.67
CA PHE A 296 -2.59 5.10 14.06
C PHE A 296 -3.22 3.71 14.14
N SER A 297 -4.53 3.65 14.40
CA SER A 297 -5.31 2.42 14.35
C SER A 297 -5.36 1.82 12.93
N LEU A 298 -5.71 0.54 12.83
CA LEU A 298 -5.90 -0.10 11.52
C LEU A 298 -6.99 0.59 10.69
N LYS A 299 -8.03 1.12 11.34
CA LYS A 299 -9.10 1.86 10.69
C LYS A 299 -8.62 3.19 10.09
N GLU A 300 -7.75 3.91 10.78
CA GLU A 300 -7.16 5.15 10.29
C GLU A 300 -6.22 4.90 9.12
N ILE A 301 -5.41 3.85 9.20
CA ILE A 301 -4.55 3.41 8.09
C ILE A 301 -5.38 3.00 6.87
N ASP A 302 -6.50 2.29 7.07
CA ASP A 302 -7.42 1.93 5.99
C ASP A 302 -7.99 3.16 5.27
N LYS A 303 -8.52 4.13 6.03
CA LYS A 303 -9.01 5.41 5.48
C LYS A 303 -7.92 6.15 4.70
N TYR A 304 -6.72 6.19 5.24
CA TYR A 304 -5.56 6.79 4.58
C TYR A 304 -5.24 6.09 3.26
N LEU A 305 -5.01 4.78 3.28
CA LEU A 305 -4.61 4.03 2.10
C LEU A 305 -5.68 4.05 0.99
N TRP A 306 -6.95 4.03 1.37
CA TRP A 306 -8.05 4.10 0.42
C TRP A 306 -8.13 5.48 -0.28
N GLN A 307 -8.05 6.59 0.47
CA GLN A 307 -8.07 7.95 -0.10
C GLN A 307 -6.82 8.19 -0.95
N PHE A 308 -5.66 7.87 -0.41
CA PHE A 308 -4.39 7.93 -1.11
C PHE A 308 -4.42 7.10 -2.41
N GLY A 309 -4.95 5.89 -2.33
CA GLY A 309 -5.11 5.03 -3.50
C GLY A 309 -6.05 5.61 -4.56
N LYS A 310 -7.14 6.26 -4.15
CA LYS A 310 -8.04 6.95 -5.08
C LYS A 310 -7.37 8.13 -5.78
N GLU A 311 -6.59 8.90 -5.04
CA GLU A 311 -5.93 10.11 -5.55
C GLU A 311 -4.79 9.75 -6.51
N TYR A 312 -3.89 8.87 -6.10
CA TYR A 312 -2.66 8.59 -6.86
C TYR A 312 -2.77 7.40 -7.81
N PHE A 313 -3.75 6.52 -7.63
CA PHE A 313 -3.98 5.33 -8.47
C PHE A 313 -5.42 5.28 -9.01
N PRO A 314 -5.92 6.36 -9.67
CA PRO A 314 -7.30 6.41 -10.13
C PRO A 314 -7.59 5.31 -11.15
N LYS A 315 -8.69 4.58 -10.94
CA LYS A 315 -9.12 3.52 -11.84
C LYS A 315 -9.83 4.12 -13.04
N LYS A 316 -9.40 3.75 -14.25
CA LYS A 316 -10.12 4.11 -15.47
C LYS A 316 -11.33 3.20 -15.62
N TYR A 317 -12.50 3.69 -15.26
CA TYR A 317 -13.76 3.04 -15.58
C TYR A 317 -14.11 3.34 -17.04
N TYR A 318 -13.86 2.39 -17.94
CA TYR A 318 -14.40 2.49 -19.32
C TYR A 318 -15.90 2.23 -19.26
N SER A 319 -16.70 3.19 -19.69
CA SER A 319 -18.14 2.97 -19.88
C SER A 319 -18.36 1.87 -20.96
N ARG A 320 -19.45 1.11 -20.81
CA ARG A 320 -19.78 0.03 -21.77
C ARG A 320 -19.77 0.49 -23.23
N ALA A 321 -20.13 1.74 -23.49
CA ALA A 321 -20.12 2.37 -24.82
C ALA A 321 -18.72 2.52 -25.46
N GLN A 322 -17.63 2.44 -24.69
CA GLN A 322 -16.26 2.51 -25.23
C GLN A 322 -15.65 1.12 -25.51
N LYS A 323 -16.29 0.01 -25.07
CA LYS A 323 -15.84 -1.36 -25.38
C LYS A 323 -16.31 -1.86 -26.73
N GLU A 324 -17.33 -1.24 -27.33
CA GLU A 324 -17.89 -1.63 -28.64
C GLU A 324 -17.20 -0.94 -29.82
N LYS A 325 -16.18 -0.09 -29.55
CA LYS A 325 -15.43 0.64 -30.61
C LYS A 325 -13.96 0.19 -30.74
N LYS A 326 -13.64 -1.04 -30.32
CA LYS A 326 -12.31 -1.63 -30.56
C LYS A 326 -12.41 -2.99 -31.22
#